data_4ce9a33993468c16061ccae96b25fe57
#
_entry.id   4ce9a33993468c16061ccae96b25fe57
#
_cell.length_a   1.000
_cell.length_b   1.000
_cell.length_c   1.000
_cell.angle_alpha   90.00
_cell.angle_beta   90.00
_cell.angle_gamma   90.00
#
_symmetry.space_group_name_H-M   'P 1'
#
loop_
_entity.id
_entity.type
_entity.pdbx_description
1 polymer ?
#
loop_
_entity_poly.entity_id
_entity_poly.type
_entity_poly.pdbx_seq_one_letter_code
_entity_poly.pdbx_strand_id
1 'polypeptide(L)'
;KEQTYVCVLAECGNITKAAERLFISQPALSIYISTLEKNLGVRLFDRSGKRFTLTWAGEMYVEKARKMLDLKAEFDEGLAEITGERAGRLRIGVQLRRETWLIPPVLARFKSEYPRIQVVIQEGNHKELMQMFNAYELDLVLMNGADVKGGMQAQELFSEELLIAVPQLSPLNEKAVWAEGSRYRYLDLKWLNGQNVILPYPGQSLRADVEAVLKSEGITLGRIETIRNIEMAMQMVAEGLGIGFNREYYAMNMKYRKRVNYYT
;
A
#
# COMPACT_ATOMS: atom_id res chain seq x y z
N LYS A 1 28.46 -3.08 -0.09
CA LYS A 1 28.36 -3.06 1.38
C LYS A 1 28.31 -1.64 1.94
N GLU A 2 29.21 -0.73 1.52
CA GLU A 2 29.24 0.65 2.02
C GLU A 2 27.90 1.36 1.85
N GLN A 3 27.37 1.36 0.63
CA GLN A 3 26.09 1.97 0.29
C GLN A 3 24.96 1.41 1.15
N THR A 4 24.90 0.10 1.27
CA THR A 4 23.89 -0.58 2.07
C THR A 4 23.95 -0.20 3.55
N TYR A 5 25.14 -0.16 4.13
CA TYR A 5 25.32 0.14 5.55
C TYR A 5 24.91 1.58 5.87
N VAL A 6 25.32 2.53 5.03
CA VAL A 6 24.96 3.95 5.20
C VAL A 6 23.46 4.15 5.02
N CYS A 7 22.84 3.56 4.00
CA CYS A 7 21.41 3.67 3.75
C CYS A 7 20.58 3.09 4.92
N VAL A 8 20.92 1.89 5.40
CA VAL A 8 20.20 1.25 6.52
C VAL A 8 20.37 2.04 7.82
N LEU A 9 21.55 2.61 8.10
CA LEU A 9 21.74 3.45 9.28
C LEU A 9 20.94 4.76 9.18
N ALA A 10 20.89 5.36 7.99
CA ALA A 10 20.09 6.57 7.73
C ALA A 10 18.58 6.32 7.98
N GLU A 11 18.09 5.18 7.55
CA GLU A 11 16.69 4.79 7.74
C GLU A 11 16.34 4.48 9.19
N CYS A 12 17.20 3.74 9.87
CA CYS A 12 16.97 3.37 11.27
C CYS A 12 17.16 4.55 12.24
N GLY A 13 17.99 5.53 11.89
CA GLY A 13 18.38 6.63 12.79
C GLY A 13 18.99 6.18 14.12
N ASN A 14 19.27 4.88 14.25
CA ASN A 14 19.78 4.24 15.46
C ASN A 14 20.71 3.10 15.07
N ILE A 15 21.95 3.14 15.56
CA ILE A 15 23.00 2.21 15.15
C ILE A 15 22.75 0.77 15.62
N THR A 16 22.11 0.57 16.76
CA THR A 16 21.78 -0.76 17.27
C THR A 16 20.74 -1.43 16.38
N LYS A 17 19.65 -0.71 16.07
CA LYS A 17 18.62 -1.21 15.16
C LYS A 17 19.16 -1.46 13.75
N ALA A 18 20.04 -0.59 13.26
CA ALA A 18 20.67 -0.77 11.96
C ALA A 18 21.57 -2.02 11.93
N ALA A 19 22.35 -2.25 12.99
CA ALA A 19 23.21 -3.44 13.10
C ALA A 19 22.41 -4.73 13.16
N GLU A 20 21.31 -4.75 13.94
CA GLU A 20 20.36 -5.89 13.98
C GLU A 20 19.80 -6.19 12.58
N ARG A 21 19.35 -5.17 11.87
CA ARG A 21 18.80 -5.30 10.51
C ARG A 21 19.84 -5.77 9.49
N LEU A 22 21.11 -5.42 9.70
CA LEU A 22 22.24 -5.83 8.86
C LEU A 22 22.84 -7.19 9.28
N PHE A 23 22.34 -7.81 10.35
CA PHE A 23 22.85 -9.06 10.92
C PHE A 23 24.35 -8.98 11.30
N ILE A 24 24.76 -7.82 11.85
CA ILE A 24 26.12 -7.60 12.34
C ILE A 24 26.10 -7.04 13.76
N SER A 25 27.25 -7.04 14.42
CA SER A 25 27.33 -6.40 15.74
C SER A 25 27.35 -4.87 15.65
N GLN A 26 26.76 -4.21 16.63
CA GLN A 26 26.76 -2.73 16.71
C GLN A 26 28.19 -2.13 16.69
N PRO A 27 29.19 -2.68 17.41
CA PRO A 27 30.57 -2.19 17.30
C PRO A 27 31.14 -2.29 15.87
N ALA A 28 30.84 -3.39 15.16
CA ALA A 28 31.31 -3.58 13.80
C ALA A 28 30.72 -2.51 12.85
N LEU A 29 29.43 -2.24 12.95
CA LEU A 29 28.81 -1.16 12.15
C LEU A 29 29.38 0.21 12.51
N SER A 30 29.58 0.49 13.80
CA SER A 30 30.14 1.77 14.26
C SER A 30 31.57 2.03 13.73
N ILE A 31 32.42 0.99 13.82
CA ILE A 31 33.79 1.05 13.27
C ILE A 31 33.76 1.26 11.76
N TYR A 32 32.88 0.53 11.07
CA TYR A 32 32.75 0.63 9.62
C TYR A 32 32.37 2.04 9.16
N ILE A 33 31.32 2.62 9.77
CA ILE A 33 30.86 3.97 9.43
C ILE A 33 31.96 5.02 9.77
N SER A 34 32.62 4.89 10.92
CA SER A 34 33.69 5.81 11.30
C SER A 34 34.89 5.74 10.34
N THR A 35 35.23 4.54 9.87
CA THR A 35 36.30 4.34 8.89
C THR A 35 35.92 4.94 7.54
N LEU A 36 34.68 4.74 7.09
CA LEU A 36 34.18 5.31 5.86
C LEU A 36 34.21 6.86 5.92
N GLU A 37 33.70 7.47 7.00
CA GLU A 37 33.74 8.92 7.20
C GLU A 37 35.18 9.47 7.19
N LYS A 38 36.12 8.75 7.82
CA LYS A 38 37.55 9.09 7.81
C LYS A 38 38.13 9.05 6.39
N ASN A 39 37.79 8.03 5.60
CA ASN A 39 38.29 7.87 4.22
C ASN A 39 37.72 8.96 3.30
N LEU A 40 36.47 9.36 3.53
CA LEU A 40 35.81 10.43 2.76
C LEU A 40 36.26 11.83 3.23
N GLY A 41 36.87 11.96 4.39
CA GLY A 41 37.25 13.24 4.98
C GLY A 41 36.09 14.09 5.47
N VAL A 42 34.87 13.54 5.51
CA VAL A 42 33.64 14.22 5.94
C VAL A 42 32.78 13.31 6.80
N ARG A 43 32.02 13.89 7.70
CA ARG A 43 31.02 13.14 8.45
C ARG A 43 29.75 13.00 7.62
N LEU A 44 29.20 11.79 7.61
CA LEU A 44 27.91 11.50 6.98
C LEU A 44 26.77 11.58 8.01
N PHE A 45 27.08 11.39 9.29
CA PHE A 45 26.13 11.41 10.38
C PHE A 45 26.53 12.34 11.51
N ASP A 46 25.57 13.11 11.99
CA ASP A 46 25.62 13.76 13.29
C ASP A 46 25.13 12.80 14.36
N ARG A 47 25.86 12.77 15.49
CA ARG A 47 25.60 11.87 16.61
C ARG A 47 25.09 12.67 17.79
N SER A 48 23.78 12.74 17.97
CA SER A 48 23.15 13.39 19.13
C SER A 48 22.56 12.32 20.05
N GLY A 49 23.33 11.96 21.09
CA GLY A 49 22.95 10.89 22.02
C GLY A 49 22.84 9.53 21.32
N LYS A 50 21.64 8.94 21.32
CA LYS A 50 21.36 7.65 20.67
C LYS A 50 20.85 7.78 19.23
N ARG A 51 20.74 9.01 18.70
CA ARG A 51 20.23 9.26 17.33
C ARG A 51 21.37 9.57 16.38
N PHE A 52 21.23 9.04 15.17
CA PHE A 52 22.06 9.32 14.01
C PHE A 52 21.19 10.06 12.99
N THR A 53 21.53 11.32 12.72
CA THR A 53 20.89 12.14 11.69
C THR A 53 21.88 12.40 10.57
N LEU A 54 21.41 12.45 9.33
CA LEU A 54 22.28 12.75 8.21
C LEU A 54 22.80 14.19 8.29
N THR A 55 24.08 14.37 7.97
CA THR A 55 24.62 15.67 7.59
C THR A 55 24.23 15.98 6.14
N TRP A 56 24.47 17.21 5.66
CA TRP A 56 24.30 17.53 4.25
C TRP A 56 25.13 16.60 3.34
N ALA A 57 26.37 16.26 3.72
CA ALA A 57 27.19 15.29 3.01
C ALA A 57 26.58 13.87 3.07
N GLY A 58 25.96 13.52 4.19
CA GLY A 58 25.24 12.26 4.37
C GLY A 58 24.02 12.13 3.46
N GLU A 59 23.23 13.20 3.33
CA GLU A 59 22.07 13.23 2.40
C GLU A 59 22.50 13.01 0.97
N MET A 60 23.53 13.74 0.53
CA MET A 60 24.11 13.59 -0.79
C MET A 60 24.66 12.17 -1.02
N TYR A 61 25.36 11.61 -0.02
CA TYR A 61 25.88 10.24 -0.11
C TYR A 61 24.76 9.21 -0.25
N VAL A 62 23.71 9.30 0.58
CA VAL A 62 22.57 8.38 0.56
C VAL A 62 21.84 8.45 -0.79
N GLU A 63 21.63 9.67 -1.34
CA GLU A 63 21.01 9.81 -2.65
C GLU A 63 21.80 9.05 -3.75
N LYS A 64 23.13 9.21 -3.75
CA LYS A 64 23.97 8.54 -4.75
C LYS A 64 24.15 7.05 -4.46
N ALA A 65 24.25 6.68 -3.19
CA ALA A 65 24.34 5.28 -2.77
C ALA A 65 23.11 4.47 -3.20
N ARG A 66 21.92 5.05 -3.13
CA ARG A 66 20.69 4.42 -3.60
C ARG A 66 20.75 4.14 -5.11
N LYS A 67 21.12 5.15 -5.91
CA LYS A 67 21.29 4.97 -7.36
C LYS A 67 22.31 3.90 -7.73
N MET A 68 23.40 3.79 -6.95
CA MET A 68 24.40 2.72 -7.14
C MET A 68 23.83 1.33 -6.83
N LEU A 69 22.98 1.23 -5.80
CA LEU A 69 22.31 -0.04 -5.46
C LEU A 69 21.32 -0.45 -6.54
N ASP A 70 20.56 0.51 -7.09
CA ASP A 70 19.61 0.27 -8.18
C ASP A 70 20.37 -0.21 -9.44
N LEU A 71 21.44 0.50 -9.84
CA LEU A 71 22.25 0.12 -10.99
C LEU A 71 22.90 -1.26 -10.84
N LYS A 72 23.29 -1.59 -9.59
CA LYS A 72 23.80 -2.94 -9.30
C LYS A 72 22.70 -4.00 -9.46
N ALA A 73 21.49 -3.73 -9.03
CA ALA A 73 20.35 -4.63 -9.20
C ALA A 73 20.05 -4.85 -10.69
N GLU A 74 20.00 -3.79 -11.50
CA GLU A 74 19.84 -3.86 -12.96
C GLU A 74 20.93 -4.72 -13.63
N PHE A 75 22.19 -4.56 -13.20
CA PHE A 75 23.29 -5.38 -13.70
C PHE A 75 23.12 -6.86 -13.34
N ASP A 76 22.77 -7.16 -12.08
CA ASP A 76 22.58 -8.52 -11.61
C ASP A 76 21.40 -9.19 -12.36
N GLU A 77 20.32 -8.42 -12.66
CA GLU A 77 19.20 -8.87 -13.49
C GLU A 77 19.63 -9.16 -14.94
N GLY A 78 20.35 -8.25 -15.57
CA GLY A 78 20.86 -8.45 -16.93
C GLY A 78 21.80 -9.65 -17.03
N LEU A 79 22.61 -9.89 -16.00
CA LEU A 79 23.47 -11.06 -15.93
C LEU A 79 22.66 -12.37 -15.80
N ALA A 80 21.60 -12.35 -15.01
CA ALA A 80 20.70 -13.48 -14.86
C ALA A 80 19.94 -13.83 -16.17
N GLU A 81 19.63 -12.82 -16.99
CA GLU A 81 19.08 -13.05 -18.33
C GLU A 81 20.09 -13.74 -19.27
N ILE A 82 21.37 -13.32 -19.26
CA ILE A 82 22.42 -13.89 -20.10
C ILE A 82 22.74 -15.34 -19.69
N THR A 83 22.72 -15.63 -18.38
CA THR A 83 23.02 -16.98 -17.88
C THR A 83 21.83 -17.93 -17.94
N GLY A 84 20.65 -17.46 -18.36
CA GLY A 84 19.40 -18.21 -18.36
C GLY A 84 18.89 -18.56 -16.95
N GLU A 85 19.52 -18.03 -15.94
CA GLU A 85 19.15 -18.19 -14.54
C GLU A 85 18.21 -17.09 -14.08
N ARG A 86 16.96 -17.12 -14.55
CA ARG A 86 15.89 -16.27 -14.00
C ARG A 86 15.53 -16.72 -12.58
N ALA A 87 16.50 -16.60 -11.69
CA ALA A 87 16.33 -16.88 -10.29
C ALA A 87 16.50 -15.61 -9.48
N GLY A 88 15.66 -15.38 -8.49
CA GLY A 88 15.73 -14.17 -7.69
C GLY A 88 14.65 -14.11 -6.62
N ARG A 89 14.49 -12.93 -6.04
CA ARG A 89 13.44 -12.65 -5.08
C ARG A 89 12.70 -11.39 -5.51
N LEU A 90 11.39 -11.47 -5.55
CA LEU A 90 10.49 -10.35 -5.80
C LEU A 90 9.67 -10.07 -4.52
N ARG A 91 9.86 -8.90 -3.93
CA ARG A 91 9.19 -8.47 -2.70
C ARG A 91 8.09 -7.49 -3.03
N ILE A 92 6.85 -7.89 -2.80
CA ILE A 92 5.66 -7.16 -3.18
C ILE A 92 4.95 -6.66 -1.93
N GLY A 93 4.79 -5.34 -1.81
CA GLY A 93 3.93 -4.73 -0.82
C GLY A 93 2.50 -4.63 -1.31
N VAL A 94 1.53 -5.08 -0.51
CA VAL A 94 0.10 -5.01 -0.85
C VAL A 94 -0.71 -4.45 0.31
N GLN A 95 -1.67 -3.60 -0.01
CA GLN A 95 -2.60 -3.13 1.00
C GLN A 95 -3.53 -4.26 1.42
N LEU A 96 -3.65 -4.42 2.75
CA LEU A 96 -4.53 -5.40 3.38
C LEU A 96 -5.86 -5.58 2.62
N ARG A 97 -6.17 -6.82 2.25
CA ARG A 97 -7.42 -7.33 1.66
C ARG A 97 -7.56 -7.22 0.14
N ARG A 98 -6.82 -6.36 -0.54
CA ARG A 98 -6.85 -6.32 -2.00
C ARG A 98 -6.21 -7.57 -2.60
N GLU A 99 -5.25 -8.14 -1.88
CA GLU A 99 -4.52 -9.33 -2.27
C GLU A 99 -5.38 -10.58 -2.36
N THR A 100 -6.43 -10.71 -1.56
CA THR A 100 -7.21 -11.96 -1.43
C THR A 100 -7.73 -12.50 -2.77
N TRP A 101 -8.11 -11.63 -3.69
CA TRP A 101 -8.65 -12.05 -5.01
C TRP A 101 -7.74 -11.68 -6.18
N LEU A 102 -6.93 -10.64 -6.04
CA LEU A 102 -6.03 -10.18 -7.11
C LEU A 102 -4.74 -11.00 -7.16
N ILE A 103 -4.07 -11.16 -6.04
CA ILE A 103 -2.74 -11.76 -5.99
C ILE A 103 -2.72 -13.26 -6.34
N PRO A 104 -3.61 -14.14 -5.80
CA PRO A 104 -3.50 -15.56 -6.03
C PRO A 104 -3.50 -15.97 -7.50
N PRO A 105 -4.43 -15.51 -8.36
CA PRO A 105 -4.42 -15.89 -9.78
C PRO A 105 -3.21 -15.34 -10.54
N VAL A 106 -2.80 -14.10 -10.23
CA VAL A 106 -1.61 -13.48 -10.84
C VAL A 106 -0.35 -14.24 -10.42
N LEU A 107 -0.22 -14.56 -9.13
CA LEU A 107 0.92 -15.29 -8.60
C LEU A 107 1.01 -16.72 -9.14
N ALA A 108 -0.12 -17.39 -9.31
CA ALA A 108 -0.14 -18.73 -9.90
C ALA A 108 0.41 -18.71 -11.33
N ARG A 109 0.00 -17.74 -12.14
CA ARG A 109 0.52 -17.54 -13.50
C ARG A 109 1.99 -17.14 -13.47
N PHE A 110 2.39 -16.19 -12.64
CA PHE A 110 3.77 -15.74 -12.50
C PHE A 110 4.70 -16.91 -12.13
N LYS A 111 4.33 -17.74 -11.15
CA LYS A 111 5.13 -18.90 -10.74
C LYS A 111 5.25 -19.98 -11.81
N SER A 112 4.26 -20.12 -12.70
CA SER A 112 4.38 -21.05 -13.82
C SER A 112 5.37 -20.57 -14.89
N GLU A 113 5.49 -19.25 -15.08
CA GLU A 113 6.41 -18.64 -16.04
C GLU A 113 7.82 -18.47 -15.45
N TYR A 114 7.89 -18.18 -14.13
CA TYR A 114 9.13 -17.87 -13.40
C TYR A 114 9.28 -18.74 -12.14
N PRO A 115 9.42 -20.07 -12.26
CA PRO A 115 9.38 -21.01 -11.12
C PRO A 115 10.53 -20.81 -10.13
N ARG A 116 11.65 -20.21 -10.58
CA ARG A 116 12.82 -19.98 -9.71
C ARG A 116 12.82 -18.64 -9.00
N ILE A 117 11.84 -17.77 -9.26
CA ILE A 117 11.70 -16.50 -8.56
C ILE A 117 10.88 -16.72 -7.28
N GLN A 118 11.51 -16.46 -6.13
CA GLN A 118 10.83 -16.43 -4.84
C GLN A 118 10.02 -15.13 -4.73
N VAL A 119 8.69 -15.24 -4.68
CA VAL A 119 7.84 -14.08 -4.39
C VAL A 119 7.59 -14.01 -2.88
N VAL A 120 7.84 -12.83 -2.31
CA VAL A 120 7.58 -12.49 -0.90
C VAL A 120 6.53 -11.40 -0.88
N ILE A 121 5.40 -11.67 -0.24
CA ILE A 121 4.30 -10.70 -0.11
C ILE A 121 4.37 -10.11 1.29
N GLN A 122 4.30 -8.79 1.37
CA GLN A 122 4.23 -8.03 2.61
C GLN A 122 2.92 -7.26 2.65
N GLU A 123 2.13 -7.51 3.69
CA GLU A 123 0.87 -6.81 3.91
C GLU A 123 1.07 -5.61 4.82
N GLY A 124 0.39 -4.50 4.53
CA GLY A 124 0.48 -3.32 5.36
C GLY A 124 -0.51 -2.22 4.96
N ASN A 125 -0.57 -1.18 5.77
CA ASN A 125 -1.24 0.05 5.38
C ASN A 125 -0.34 0.90 4.46
N HIS A 126 -0.92 1.93 3.83
CA HIS A 126 -0.19 2.81 2.90
C HIS A 126 1.12 3.34 3.49
N LYS A 127 1.09 3.83 4.74
CA LYS A 127 2.26 4.43 5.39
C LYS A 127 3.37 3.40 5.63
N GLU A 128 3.01 2.22 6.13
CA GLU A 128 3.94 1.12 6.38
C GLU A 128 4.60 0.65 5.08
N LEU A 129 3.80 0.39 4.05
CA LEU A 129 4.30 -0.07 2.76
C LEU A 129 5.21 0.97 2.08
N MET A 130 4.87 2.26 2.18
CA MET A 130 5.73 3.33 1.65
C MET A 130 7.03 3.48 2.44
N GLN A 131 7.01 3.25 3.76
CA GLN A 131 8.23 3.20 4.55
C GLN A 131 9.13 2.04 4.12
N MET A 132 8.57 0.83 3.95
CA MET A 132 9.30 -0.34 3.49
C MET A 132 9.83 -0.17 2.06
N PHE A 133 9.03 0.43 1.17
CA PHE A 133 9.45 0.70 -0.21
C PHE A 133 10.61 1.70 -0.26
N ASN A 134 10.51 2.80 0.47
CA ASN A 134 11.59 3.78 0.57
C ASN A 134 12.85 3.21 1.24
N ALA A 135 12.68 2.18 2.08
CA ALA A 135 13.76 1.44 2.72
C ALA A 135 14.34 0.33 1.85
N TYR A 136 13.91 0.21 0.58
CA TYR A 136 14.33 -0.87 -0.33
C TYR A 136 14.04 -2.27 0.22
N GLU A 137 13.06 -2.40 1.09
CA GLU A 137 12.55 -3.68 1.58
C GLU A 137 11.53 -4.31 0.63
N LEU A 138 10.98 -3.50 -0.28
CA LEU A 138 10.02 -3.90 -1.31
C LEU A 138 10.55 -3.47 -2.69
N ASP A 139 10.29 -4.30 -3.69
CA ASP A 139 10.64 -4.05 -5.08
C ASP A 139 9.49 -3.35 -5.81
N LEU A 140 8.25 -3.67 -5.43
CA LEU A 140 7.05 -2.98 -5.91
C LEU A 140 5.96 -2.92 -4.83
N VAL A 141 5.04 -1.96 -4.98
CA VAL A 141 3.89 -1.82 -4.08
C VAL A 141 2.61 -1.65 -4.89
N LEU A 142 1.60 -2.46 -4.57
CA LEU A 142 0.25 -2.33 -5.09
C LEU A 142 -0.59 -1.49 -4.12
N MET A 143 -1.09 -0.35 -4.59
CA MET A 143 -1.86 0.58 -3.75
C MET A 143 -2.97 1.29 -4.51
N ASN A 144 -3.87 1.94 -3.77
CA ASN A 144 -4.87 2.83 -4.32
C ASN A 144 -4.33 4.24 -4.42
N GLY A 145 -4.69 4.94 -5.52
CA GLY A 145 -4.39 6.35 -5.73
C GLY A 145 -2.88 6.61 -5.77
N ALA A 146 -2.47 7.50 -6.58
CA ALA A 146 -1.05 7.72 -6.78
C ALA A 146 -0.60 9.03 -6.17
N ASP A 147 -0.22 9.02 -4.92
CA ASP A 147 0.77 9.98 -4.43
C ASP A 147 2.17 9.51 -4.83
N VAL A 148 2.44 9.48 -6.14
CA VAL A 148 3.77 9.18 -6.67
C VAL A 148 4.67 10.37 -6.39
N LYS A 149 5.52 10.23 -5.39
CA LYS A 149 6.54 11.25 -5.06
C LYS A 149 7.84 10.94 -5.77
N GLY A 150 8.58 12.00 -6.12
CA GLY A 150 9.74 12.00 -7.00
C GLY A 150 10.66 10.80 -6.90
N GLY A 151 11.07 10.27 -8.07
CA GLY A 151 11.96 9.13 -8.21
C GLY A 151 11.26 7.77 -8.27
N MET A 152 9.96 7.71 -8.07
CA MET A 152 9.17 6.49 -8.23
C MET A 152 8.56 6.41 -9.63
N GLN A 153 8.54 5.22 -10.20
CA GLN A 153 7.71 4.93 -11.37
C GLN A 153 6.38 4.35 -10.89
N ALA A 154 5.29 4.83 -11.46
CA ALA A 154 3.97 4.28 -11.19
C ALA A 154 3.26 3.95 -12.50
N GLN A 155 2.54 2.85 -12.48
CA GLN A 155 1.69 2.42 -13.58
C GLN A 155 0.29 2.18 -13.04
N GLU A 156 -0.71 2.81 -13.64
CA GLU A 156 -2.10 2.48 -13.39
C GLU A 156 -2.40 1.11 -14.00
N LEU A 157 -2.94 0.21 -13.17
CA LEU A 157 -3.34 -1.12 -13.61
C LEU A 157 -4.79 -1.15 -14.06
N PHE A 158 -5.67 -0.51 -13.29
CA PHE A 158 -7.10 -0.34 -13.60
C PHE A 158 -7.72 0.70 -12.68
N SER A 159 -8.86 1.24 -13.10
CA SER A 159 -9.75 2.08 -12.29
C SER A 159 -10.99 1.31 -11.88
N GLU A 160 -11.56 1.63 -10.73
CA GLU A 160 -12.75 0.99 -10.18
C GLU A 160 -13.73 2.02 -9.61
N GLU A 161 -15.02 1.70 -9.65
CA GLU A 161 -16.07 2.54 -9.09
C GLU A 161 -16.13 2.45 -7.57
N LEU A 162 -16.49 3.57 -6.93
CA LEU A 162 -16.93 3.59 -5.54
C LEU A 162 -18.45 3.37 -5.51
N LEU A 163 -18.89 2.26 -4.92
CA LEU A 163 -20.28 1.84 -4.96
C LEU A 163 -20.96 2.03 -3.59
N ILE A 164 -22.20 2.45 -3.64
CA ILE A 164 -23.11 2.48 -2.50
C ILE A 164 -23.68 1.07 -2.34
N ALA A 165 -23.52 0.48 -1.16
CA ALA A 165 -24.03 -0.84 -0.81
C ALA A 165 -25.34 -0.70 -0.02
N VAL A 166 -26.42 -1.21 -0.56
CA VAL A 166 -27.77 -1.07 0.00
C VAL A 166 -28.37 -2.44 0.27
N PRO A 167 -28.97 -2.66 1.47
CA PRO A 167 -29.66 -3.92 1.78
C PRO A 167 -30.76 -4.24 0.76
N GLN A 168 -30.96 -5.52 0.45
CA GLN A 168 -31.94 -5.96 -0.55
C GLN A 168 -33.35 -5.42 -0.29
N LEU A 169 -33.76 -5.34 0.97
CA LEU A 169 -35.13 -4.94 1.35
C LEU A 169 -35.25 -3.43 1.67
N SER A 170 -34.21 -2.65 1.42
CA SER A 170 -34.25 -1.21 1.65
C SER A 170 -35.12 -0.49 0.64
N PRO A 171 -35.96 0.48 1.07
CA PRO A 171 -36.77 1.30 0.15
C PRO A 171 -35.91 2.17 -0.78
N LEU A 172 -34.63 2.38 -0.47
CA LEU A 172 -33.70 3.11 -1.34
C LEU A 172 -33.54 2.43 -2.69
N ASN A 173 -33.76 1.13 -2.78
CA ASN A 173 -33.66 0.39 -4.05
C ASN A 173 -34.65 0.89 -5.11
N GLU A 174 -35.78 1.42 -4.70
CA GLU A 174 -36.81 1.98 -5.59
C GLU A 174 -36.42 3.35 -6.16
N LYS A 175 -35.48 4.05 -5.49
CA LYS A 175 -34.99 5.38 -5.88
C LYS A 175 -33.89 5.32 -6.94
N ALA A 176 -33.29 4.16 -7.15
CA ALA A 176 -32.19 3.99 -8.08
C ALA A 176 -32.71 3.86 -9.52
N VAL A 177 -32.07 4.56 -10.45
CA VAL A 177 -32.42 4.62 -11.86
C VAL A 177 -31.27 4.09 -12.73
N TRP A 178 -31.58 3.60 -13.94
CA TRP A 178 -30.54 3.26 -14.91
C TRP A 178 -30.02 4.54 -15.57
N ALA A 179 -28.69 4.68 -15.58
CA ALA A 179 -28.02 5.68 -16.40
C ALA A 179 -27.48 5.00 -17.67
N GLU A 180 -27.56 5.67 -18.81
CA GLU A 180 -27.08 5.16 -20.09
C GLU A 180 -25.57 4.86 -20.02
N GLY A 181 -25.16 3.67 -20.48
CA GLY A 181 -23.77 3.24 -20.47
C GLY A 181 -23.19 2.82 -19.11
N SER A 182 -23.96 2.92 -18.02
CA SER A 182 -23.49 2.49 -16.69
C SER A 182 -23.66 0.99 -16.48
N ARG A 183 -22.71 0.38 -15.78
CA ARG A 183 -22.77 -1.02 -15.31
C ARG A 183 -23.69 -1.19 -14.09
N TYR A 184 -23.89 -0.11 -13.34
CA TYR A 184 -24.69 -0.05 -12.13
C TYR A 184 -25.83 0.95 -12.29
N ARG A 185 -26.90 0.75 -11.53
CA ARG A 185 -27.93 1.77 -11.40
C ARG A 185 -27.38 2.93 -10.57
N TYR A 186 -27.79 4.12 -10.92
CA TYR A 186 -27.43 5.34 -10.20
C TYR A 186 -28.40 5.57 -9.03
N LEU A 187 -27.86 5.89 -7.85
CA LEU A 187 -28.60 6.31 -6.67
C LEU A 187 -28.15 7.71 -6.27
N ASP A 188 -29.01 8.70 -6.46
CA ASP A 188 -28.72 10.09 -6.07
C ASP A 188 -28.35 10.17 -4.59
N LEU A 189 -27.18 10.71 -4.29
CA LEU A 189 -26.60 10.80 -2.96
C LEU A 189 -27.49 11.54 -1.95
N LYS A 190 -28.38 12.44 -2.42
CA LYS A 190 -29.36 13.12 -1.54
C LYS A 190 -30.22 12.15 -0.73
N TRP A 191 -30.48 10.93 -1.25
CA TRP A 191 -31.26 9.91 -0.55
C TRP A 191 -30.50 9.27 0.63
N LEU A 192 -29.21 9.58 0.76
CA LEU A 192 -28.40 9.14 1.90
C LEU A 192 -28.52 10.06 3.11
N ASN A 193 -29.12 11.25 2.97
CA ASN A 193 -29.37 12.15 4.11
C ASN A 193 -30.18 11.44 5.19
N GLY A 194 -29.67 11.49 6.42
CA GLY A 194 -30.28 10.87 7.58
C GLY A 194 -30.19 9.33 7.65
N GLN A 195 -29.62 8.66 6.65
CA GLN A 195 -29.47 7.20 6.66
C GLN A 195 -28.41 6.75 7.67
N ASN A 196 -28.65 5.60 8.29
CA ASN A 196 -27.64 4.92 9.10
C ASN A 196 -26.61 4.26 8.21
N VAL A 197 -25.34 4.46 8.50
CA VAL A 197 -24.23 4.05 7.62
C VAL A 197 -23.21 3.21 8.39
N ILE A 198 -22.67 2.22 7.73
CA ILE A 198 -21.58 1.39 8.21
C ILE A 198 -20.33 1.76 7.40
N LEU A 199 -19.34 2.36 8.06
CA LEU A 199 -18.14 2.87 7.41
C LEU A 199 -16.87 2.25 8.00
N PRO A 200 -15.78 2.21 7.21
CA PRO A 200 -14.47 1.85 7.75
C PRO A 200 -13.97 2.84 8.82
N TYR A 201 -12.94 2.44 9.56
CA TYR A 201 -12.28 3.36 10.51
C TYR A 201 -11.67 4.57 9.81
N PRO A 202 -11.62 5.74 10.48
CA PRO A 202 -10.87 6.89 10.01
C PRO A 202 -9.41 6.50 9.68
N GLY A 203 -8.86 7.06 8.59
CA GLY A 203 -7.51 6.75 8.12
C GLY A 203 -7.42 5.57 7.15
N GLN A 204 -8.50 4.84 6.88
CA GLN A 204 -8.58 3.89 5.77
C GLN A 204 -8.94 4.61 4.47
N SER A 205 -8.35 4.23 3.33
CA SER A 205 -8.54 4.91 2.04
C SER A 205 -10.00 4.97 1.61
N LEU A 206 -10.75 3.88 1.74
CA LEU A 206 -12.18 3.85 1.43
C LEU A 206 -12.97 4.88 2.27
N ARG A 207 -12.62 5.04 3.54
CA ARG A 207 -13.28 6.04 4.41
C ARG A 207 -13.02 7.46 3.93
N ALA A 208 -11.78 7.78 3.56
CA ALA A 208 -11.41 9.09 3.06
C ALA A 208 -12.13 9.44 1.76
N ASP A 209 -12.22 8.47 0.83
CA ASP A 209 -12.91 8.66 -0.44
C ASP A 209 -14.42 8.91 -0.24
N VAL A 210 -15.07 8.11 0.62
CA VAL A 210 -16.49 8.28 0.96
C VAL A 210 -16.74 9.64 1.61
N GLU A 211 -15.92 10.04 2.58
CA GLU A 211 -16.07 11.34 3.25
C GLU A 211 -15.88 12.53 2.29
N ALA A 212 -14.93 12.40 1.36
CA ALA A 212 -14.72 13.42 0.35
C ALA A 212 -15.96 13.61 -0.55
N VAL A 213 -16.54 12.51 -1.04
CA VAL A 213 -17.74 12.53 -1.88
C VAL A 213 -18.95 13.05 -1.10
N LEU A 214 -19.21 12.56 0.10
CA LEU A 214 -20.34 13.02 0.91
C LEU A 214 -20.23 14.50 1.29
N LYS A 215 -19.02 14.97 1.54
CA LYS A 215 -18.75 16.38 1.85
C LYS A 215 -18.97 17.29 0.63
N SER A 216 -18.51 16.87 -0.55
CA SER A 216 -18.69 17.68 -1.78
C SER A 216 -20.16 17.84 -2.15
N GLU A 217 -21.00 16.84 -1.84
CA GLU A 217 -22.43 16.83 -2.12
C GLU A 217 -23.29 17.35 -0.94
N GLY A 218 -22.65 17.77 0.16
CA GLY A 218 -23.35 18.32 1.33
C GLY A 218 -24.24 17.33 2.06
N ILE A 219 -23.91 16.04 1.99
CA ILE A 219 -24.70 14.95 2.58
C ILE A 219 -24.43 14.83 4.08
N THR A 220 -25.48 14.84 4.88
CA THR A 220 -25.43 14.60 6.33
C THR A 220 -25.99 13.22 6.64
N LEU A 221 -25.14 12.34 7.14
CA LEU A 221 -25.54 10.99 7.51
C LEU A 221 -26.26 10.97 8.85
N GLY A 222 -27.04 9.93 9.10
CA GLY A 222 -27.61 9.63 10.40
C GLY A 222 -26.56 9.01 11.33
N ARG A 223 -26.88 7.87 11.96
CA ARG A 223 -25.93 7.15 12.80
C ARG A 223 -24.82 6.52 11.95
N ILE A 224 -23.56 6.71 12.38
CA ILE A 224 -22.40 6.08 11.74
C ILE A 224 -21.89 4.97 12.66
N GLU A 225 -21.90 3.74 12.17
CA GLU A 225 -21.22 2.62 12.79
C GLU A 225 -19.85 2.42 12.13
N THR A 226 -18.81 2.24 12.94
CA THR A 226 -17.45 2.17 12.44
C THR A 226 -16.89 0.76 12.60
N ILE A 227 -16.53 0.13 11.49
CA ILE A 227 -16.06 -1.27 11.45
C ILE A 227 -14.73 -1.34 10.69
N ARG A 228 -13.71 -1.96 11.31
CA ARG A 228 -12.39 -2.12 10.68
C ARG A 228 -12.41 -3.11 9.52
N ASN A 229 -13.19 -4.17 9.67
CA ASN A 229 -13.26 -5.25 8.70
C ASN A 229 -14.36 -4.98 7.66
N ILE A 230 -13.96 -4.73 6.40
CA ILE A 230 -14.90 -4.42 5.31
C ILE A 230 -15.85 -5.61 5.01
N GLU A 231 -15.39 -6.84 5.18
CA GLU A 231 -16.26 -8.02 5.00
C GLU A 231 -17.35 -8.05 6.05
N MET A 232 -16.97 -7.80 7.32
CA MET A 232 -17.94 -7.68 8.41
C MET A 232 -18.90 -6.51 8.17
N ALA A 233 -18.39 -5.36 7.75
CA ALA A 233 -19.21 -4.19 7.44
C ALA A 233 -20.27 -4.53 6.36
N MET A 234 -19.85 -5.21 5.29
CA MET A 234 -20.74 -5.60 4.21
C MET A 234 -21.73 -6.70 4.61
N GLN A 235 -21.37 -7.63 5.49
CA GLN A 235 -22.31 -8.59 6.06
C GLN A 235 -23.38 -7.87 6.93
N MET A 236 -22.98 -6.84 7.68
CA MET A 236 -23.94 -6.01 8.45
C MET A 236 -24.90 -5.27 7.51
N VAL A 237 -24.41 -4.75 6.38
CA VAL A 237 -25.26 -4.18 5.32
C VAL A 237 -26.22 -5.25 4.80
N ALA A 238 -25.74 -6.45 4.49
CA ALA A 238 -26.57 -7.56 4.01
C ALA A 238 -27.67 -7.93 5.01
N GLU A 239 -27.41 -7.82 6.31
CA GLU A 239 -28.40 -8.05 7.39
C GLU A 239 -29.36 -6.87 7.58
N GLY A 240 -29.18 -5.73 6.91
CA GLY A 240 -30.08 -4.58 6.96
C GLY A 240 -29.80 -3.59 8.09
N LEU A 241 -28.59 -3.62 8.67
CA LEU A 241 -28.22 -2.75 9.80
C LEU A 241 -27.89 -1.31 9.38
N GLY A 242 -27.75 -1.07 8.09
CA GLY A 242 -27.49 0.24 7.50
C GLY A 242 -27.07 0.12 6.04
N ILE A 243 -26.75 1.23 5.42
CA ILE A 243 -26.10 1.26 4.11
C ILE A 243 -24.58 1.28 4.29
N GLY A 244 -23.84 0.93 3.24
CA GLY A 244 -22.39 0.96 3.27
C GLY A 244 -21.81 1.45 1.95
N PHE A 245 -20.51 1.43 1.88
CA PHE A 245 -19.78 1.72 0.65
C PHE A 245 -18.73 0.64 0.40
N ASN A 246 -18.51 0.33 -0.87
CA ASN A 246 -17.53 -0.66 -1.25
C ASN A 246 -16.90 -0.27 -2.59
N ARG A 247 -15.72 -0.78 -2.85
CA ARG A 247 -15.12 -0.66 -4.18
C ARG A 247 -15.64 -1.77 -5.09
N GLU A 248 -15.75 -1.47 -6.36
CA GLU A 248 -16.31 -2.39 -7.36
C GLU A 248 -15.65 -3.77 -7.31
N TYR A 249 -14.33 -3.82 -7.25
CA TYR A 249 -13.58 -5.07 -7.23
C TYR A 249 -13.97 -5.97 -6.03
N TYR A 250 -14.16 -5.37 -4.85
CA TYR A 250 -14.64 -6.09 -3.68
C TYR A 250 -16.12 -6.50 -3.83
N ALA A 251 -16.95 -5.60 -4.34
CA ALA A 251 -18.37 -5.88 -4.54
C ALA A 251 -18.60 -7.10 -5.45
N MET A 252 -17.76 -7.25 -6.48
CA MET A 252 -17.83 -8.38 -7.42
C MET A 252 -17.35 -9.71 -6.83
N ASN A 253 -16.44 -9.69 -5.88
CA ASN A 253 -15.76 -10.90 -5.37
C ASN A 253 -16.26 -11.34 -3.98
N MET A 254 -16.97 -10.48 -3.25
CA MET A 254 -17.52 -10.83 -1.94
C MET A 254 -18.79 -11.65 -2.04
N LYS A 255 -18.91 -12.65 -1.14
CA LYS A 255 -20.12 -13.47 -1.00
C LYS A 255 -20.84 -13.10 0.29
N TYR A 256 -22.14 -12.89 0.20
CA TYR A 256 -23.00 -12.53 1.32
C TYR A 256 -24.06 -13.58 1.58
N ARG A 257 -24.55 -13.66 2.83
CA ARG A 257 -25.68 -14.53 3.20
C ARG A 257 -26.99 -14.03 2.60
N LYS A 258 -27.17 -12.69 2.58
CA LYS A 258 -28.30 -12.01 1.94
C LYS A 258 -27.78 -11.09 0.86
N ARG A 259 -28.61 -10.83 -0.13
CA ARG A 259 -28.21 -10.00 -1.26
C ARG A 259 -27.99 -8.54 -0.85
N VAL A 260 -26.93 -7.95 -1.34
CA VAL A 260 -26.63 -6.51 -1.31
C VAL A 260 -26.77 -5.97 -2.71
N ASN A 261 -27.47 -4.86 -2.89
CA ASN A 261 -27.55 -4.15 -4.15
C ASN A 261 -26.48 -3.04 -4.16
N TYR A 262 -25.86 -2.87 -5.30
CA TYR A 262 -24.80 -1.89 -5.51
C TYR A 262 -25.23 -0.82 -6.51
N TYR A 263 -24.88 0.43 -6.20
CA TYR A 263 -25.24 1.63 -6.98
C TYR A 263 -24.04 2.56 -7.10
N THR A 264 -23.96 3.31 -8.22
CA THR A 264 -23.06 4.43 -8.42
C THR A 264 -23.75 5.74 -8.07
#